data_c576e5bc1de2b734a746c7174508bd6b
#
_entry.id   c576e5bc1de2b734a746c7174508bd6b
#
_cell.length_a   1.000
_cell.length_b   1.000
_cell.length_c   1.000
_cell.angle_alpha   90.00
_cell.angle_beta   90.00
_cell.angle_gamma   90.00
#
_symmetry.space_group_name_H-M   'P 1'
#
loop_
_entity.id
_entity.type
_entity.pdbx_description
1 polymer ?
#
loop_
_entity_poly.entity_id
_entity_poly.type
_entity_poly.pdbx_seq_one_letter_code
_entity_poly.pdbx_strand_id
1 'polypeptide(L)'
;MTFVLPAEIVLASGNQGKLNELSELLGDCPNTLRLQSEFGVDPAEEPACTFIENALLKARHASACTGLAALADDSGLSVDTLGGAPGVRSARFAGEPSDDVRNRDRLIEELAGVGPDERGAAFHCTIVLLRHAQDPTPIVASGIWRGKIAEMPKGEGGFGYDPIFIADETPGRTAAELSKQEKNTLSHRARAIAALRTLLTV
;
A
#
# COMPACT_ATOMS: atom_id res chain seq x y z
N MET A 1 18.67 7.15 19.65
CA MET A 1 17.46 7.07 20.51
C MET A 1 16.64 5.91 19.98
N THR A 2 16.46 4.85 20.75
CA THR A 2 15.63 3.71 20.37
C THR A 2 14.16 4.19 20.30
N PHE A 3 13.51 3.95 19.19
CA PHE A 3 12.07 4.27 19.04
C PHE A 3 11.28 3.26 19.86
N VAL A 4 10.75 3.71 21.00
CA VAL A 4 9.84 2.86 21.79
C VAL A 4 8.45 2.99 21.21
N LEU A 5 7.95 1.89 20.67
CA LEU A 5 6.57 1.83 20.16
C LEU A 5 5.59 2.02 21.32
N PRO A 6 4.58 2.92 21.18
CA PRO A 6 3.50 3.03 22.15
C PRO A 6 2.66 1.75 22.19
N ALA A 7 2.02 1.47 23.33
CA ALA A 7 1.22 0.24 23.49
C ALA A 7 0.02 0.18 22.53
N GLU A 8 -0.52 1.31 22.10
CA GLU A 8 -1.66 1.43 21.21
C GLU A 8 -1.31 2.36 20.05
N ILE A 9 -1.64 1.94 18.83
CA ILE A 9 -1.37 2.67 17.59
C ILE A 9 -2.65 2.69 16.76
N VAL A 10 -3.09 3.87 16.32
CA VAL A 10 -4.20 3.97 15.38
C VAL A 10 -3.70 3.70 13.96
N LEU A 11 -4.36 2.78 13.26
CA LEU A 11 -4.20 2.59 11.83
C LEU A 11 -5.12 3.57 11.10
N ALA A 12 -4.52 4.49 10.34
CA ALA A 12 -5.24 5.50 9.55
C ALA A 12 -5.90 4.85 8.31
N SER A 13 -6.81 3.96 8.56
CA SER A 13 -7.59 3.21 7.57
C SER A 13 -8.90 2.72 8.18
N GLY A 14 -9.94 2.59 7.34
CA GLY A 14 -11.17 1.87 7.67
C GLY A 14 -11.18 0.43 7.15
N ASN A 15 -10.09 -0.04 6.54
CA ASN A 15 -10.05 -1.33 5.86
C ASN A 15 -9.58 -2.45 6.80
N GLN A 16 -10.50 -3.36 7.16
CA GLN A 16 -10.21 -4.52 8.02
C GLN A 16 -9.18 -5.47 7.39
N GLY A 17 -9.18 -5.62 6.06
CA GLY A 17 -8.20 -6.44 5.36
C GLY A 17 -6.78 -5.92 5.53
N LYS A 18 -6.59 -4.60 5.44
CA LYS A 18 -5.29 -3.96 5.72
C LYS A 18 -4.85 -4.16 7.17
N LEU A 19 -5.77 -4.01 8.13
CA LEU A 19 -5.44 -4.24 9.54
C LEU A 19 -4.95 -5.66 9.76
N ASN A 20 -5.66 -6.66 9.24
CA ASN A 20 -5.28 -8.06 9.38
C ASN A 20 -3.91 -8.34 8.75
N GLU A 21 -3.67 -7.85 7.53
CA GLU A 21 -2.41 -8.01 6.83
C GLU A 21 -1.25 -7.34 7.56
N LEU A 22 -1.43 -6.10 8.01
CA LEU A 22 -0.41 -5.37 8.76
C LEU A 22 -0.12 -6.02 10.12
N SER A 23 -1.15 -6.46 10.83
CA SER A 23 -1.00 -7.15 12.12
C SER A 23 -0.25 -8.49 11.96
N GLU A 24 -0.59 -9.26 10.92
CA GLU A 24 0.11 -10.53 10.62
C GLU A 24 1.59 -10.30 10.28
N LEU A 25 1.87 -9.29 9.45
CA LEU A 25 3.23 -8.99 9.00
C LEU A 25 4.08 -8.30 10.08
N LEU A 26 3.48 -7.53 10.98
CA LEU A 26 4.18 -6.95 12.13
C LEU A 26 4.51 -8.02 13.19
N GLY A 27 3.77 -9.15 13.20
CA GLY A 27 4.04 -10.28 14.10
C GLY A 27 3.89 -9.94 15.58
N ASP A 28 4.77 -10.49 16.43
CA ASP A 28 4.74 -10.33 17.88
C ASP A 28 5.08 -8.91 18.40
N CYS A 29 4.85 -7.87 17.61
CA CYS A 29 4.90 -6.50 18.13
C CYS A 29 3.86 -6.37 19.27
N PRO A 30 4.28 -6.00 20.51
CA PRO A 30 3.39 -5.98 21.68
C PRO A 30 2.30 -4.89 21.60
N ASN A 31 2.18 -4.24 20.44
CA ASN A 31 1.35 -3.06 20.23
C ASN A 31 0.04 -3.46 19.57
N THR A 32 -1.05 -2.92 20.08
CA THR A 32 -2.37 -3.12 19.48
C THR A 32 -2.59 -2.08 18.38
N LEU A 33 -2.72 -2.56 17.15
CA LEU A 33 -3.21 -1.76 16.02
C LEU A 33 -4.74 -1.72 16.06
N ARG A 34 -5.30 -0.50 15.98
CA ARG A 34 -6.75 -0.30 15.92
C ARG A 34 -7.12 0.60 14.76
N LEU A 35 -8.23 0.29 14.09
CA LEU A 35 -8.72 1.10 12.97
C LEU A 35 -9.16 2.48 13.43
N GLN A 36 -8.90 3.52 12.64
CA GLN A 36 -9.40 4.88 12.91
C GLN A 36 -10.93 4.94 13.01
N SER A 37 -11.64 4.05 12.32
CA SER A 37 -13.11 3.96 12.38
C SER A 37 -13.62 3.54 13.76
N GLU A 38 -12.85 2.82 14.56
CA GLU A 38 -13.20 2.46 15.94
C GLU A 38 -13.21 3.68 16.87
N PHE A 39 -12.56 4.77 16.46
CA PHE A 39 -12.52 6.05 17.18
C PHE A 39 -13.47 7.09 16.57
N GLY A 40 -14.29 6.69 15.57
CA GLY A 40 -15.19 7.61 14.87
C GLY A 40 -14.46 8.65 14.02
N VAL A 41 -13.25 8.34 13.57
CA VAL A 41 -12.43 9.24 12.73
C VAL A 41 -12.71 8.93 11.25
N ASP A 42 -13.14 9.96 10.54
CA ASP A 42 -13.34 9.90 9.09
C ASP A 42 -12.00 9.85 8.34
N PRO A 43 -11.96 9.24 7.14
CA PRO A 43 -10.77 9.24 6.30
C PRO A 43 -10.27 10.65 5.98
N ALA A 44 -8.95 10.83 6.00
CA ALA A 44 -8.33 12.07 5.53
C ALA A 44 -8.48 12.22 4.02
N GLU A 45 -8.52 13.45 3.53
CA GLU A 45 -8.36 13.74 2.10
C GLU A 45 -6.92 13.41 1.66
N GLU A 46 -6.78 12.91 0.43
CA GLU A 46 -5.52 12.50 -0.17
C GLU A 46 -5.22 13.32 -1.45
N PRO A 47 -4.99 14.65 -1.32
CA PRO A 47 -4.80 15.52 -2.46
C PRO A 47 -3.37 15.50 -3.02
N ALA A 48 -2.41 14.91 -2.31
CA ALA A 48 -1.01 14.97 -2.67
C ALA A 48 -0.66 14.09 -3.88
N CYS A 49 0.46 14.40 -4.53
CA CYS A 49 0.92 13.70 -5.73
C CYS A 49 1.91 12.56 -5.46
N THR A 50 2.28 12.34 -4.21
CA THR A 50 3.20 11.25 -3.82
C THR A 50 2.60 10.38 -2.71
N PHE A 51 2.99 9.10 -2.68
CA PHE A 51 2.57 8.16 -1.64
C PHE A 51 3.02 8.60 -0.25
N ILE A 52 4.22 9.17 -0.13
CA ILE A 52 4.75 9.62 1.17
C ILE A 52 3.94 10.78 1.75
N GLU A 53 3.55 11.74 0.92
CA GLU A 53 2.74 12.89 1.36
C GLU A 53 1.35 12.43 1.82
N ASN A 54 0.68 11.57 1.04
CA ASN A 54 -0.64 11.05 1.41
C ASN A 54 -0.56 10.17 2.67
N ALA A 55 0.43 9.28 2.80
CA ALA A 55 0.62 8.50 4.02
C ALA A 55 0.85 9.39 5.24
N LEU A 56 1.65 10.45 5.11
CA LEU A 56 1.92 11.41 6.18
C LEU A 56 0.65 12.20 6.57
N LEU A 57 -0.13 12.65 5.59
CA LEU A 57 -1.40 13.34 5.82
C LEU A 57 -2.38 12.44 6.58
N LYS A 58 -2.55 11.19 6.14
CA LYS A 58 -3.41 10.21 6.83
C LYS A 58 -2.97 9.97 8.27
N ALA A 59 -1.68 9.71 8.49
CA ALA A 59 -1.14 9.45 9.82
C ALA A 59 -1.32 10.67 10.76
N ARG A 60 -1.03 11.88 10.29
CA ARG A 60 -1.20 13.12 11.06
C ARG A 60 -2.66 13.38 11.41
N HIS A 61 -3.57 13.16 10.46
CA HIS A 61 -5.00 13.32 10.68
C HIS A 61 -5.50 12.35 11.77
N ALA A 62 -5.22 11.06 11.62
CA ALA A 62 -5.64 10.05 12.60
C ALA A 62 -5.05 10.32 13.99
N SER A 63 -3.77 10.68 14.08
CA SER A 63 -3.14 11.03 15.35
C SER A 63 -3.72 12.30 15.99
N ALA A 64 -4.02 13.33 15.20
CA ALA A 64 -4.63 14.57 15.70
C ALA A 64 -6.03 14.33 16.29
N CYS A 65 -6.82 13.46 15.66
CA CYS A 65 -8.17 13.15 16.11
C CYS A 65 -8.20 12.22 17.33
N THR A 66 -7.24 11.31 17.46
CA THR A 66 -7.24 10.27 18.51
C THR A 66 -6.31 10.59 19.69
N GLY A 67 -5.32 11.44 19.49
CA GLY A 67 -4.23 11.67 20.45
C GLY A 67 -3.22 10.51 20.56
N LEU A 68 -3.38 9.46 19.74
CA LEU A 68 -2.53 8.29 19.74
C LEU A 68 -1.39 8.41 18.71
N ALA A 69 -0.38 7.54 18.85
CA ALA A 69 0.54 7.28 17.75
C ALA A 69 -0.24 6.71 16.56
N ALA A 70 0.20 7.03 15.34
CA ALA A 70 -0.52 6.63 14.15
C ALA A 70 0.40 5.98 13.12
N LEU A 71 -0.12 4.92 12.51
CA LEU A 71 0.45 4.26 11.35
C LEU A 71 -0.49 4.46 10.16
N ALA A 72 0.06 4.87 9.03
CA ALA A 72 -0.66 4.94 7.75
C ALA A 72 0.15 4.30 6.65
N ASP A 73 -0.52 3.69 5.69
CA ASP A 73 0.07 3.31 4.42
C ASP A 73 -0.58 4.04 3.26
N ASP A 74 0.22 4.38 2.26
CA ASP A 74 -0.28 4.71 0.94
C ASP A 74 0.39 3.83 -0.10
N SER A 75 -0.40 3.28 -1.03
CA SER A 75 0.05 2.23 -1.94
C SER A 75 -0.62 2.39 -3.30
N GLY A 76 0.10 2.01 -4.34
CA GLY A 76 -0.45 2.00 -5.69
C GLY A 76 0.48 1.36 -6.69
N LEU A 77 0.02 1.29 -7.92
CA LEU A 77 0.72 0.77 -9.08
C LEU A 77 1.23 1.92 -9.92
N SER A 78 2.49 1.88 -10.33
CA SER A 78 3.04 2.75 -11.38
C SER A 78 3.36 1.93 -12.62
N VAL A 79 3.13 2.49 -13.81
CA VAL A 79 3.48 1.88 -15.10
C VAL A 79 4.42 2.82 -15.84
N ASP A 80 5.57 2.32 -16.28
CA ASP A 80 6.66 3.12 -16.81
C ASP A 80 6.24 3.88 -18.07
N THR A 81 5.62 3.20 -19.02
CA THR A 81 5.13 3.78 -20.30
C THR A 81 4.05 4.84 -20.11
N LEU A 82 3.33 4.79 -18.97
CA LEU A 82 2.32 5.79 -18.62
C LEU A 82 2.86 6.92 -17.72
N GLY A 83 4.20 7.09 -17.66
CA GLY A 83 4.83 8.11 -16.84
C GLY A 83 4.55 7.97 -15.34
N GLY A 84 4.32 6.75 -14.87
CA GLY A 84 4.01 6.44 -13.47
C GLY A 84 2.52 6.39 -13.13
N ALA A 85 1.61 6.67 -14.09
CA ALA A 85 0.18 6.44 -13.84
C ALA A 85 -0.09 4.92 -13.70
N PRO A 86 -1.13 4.54 -12.94
CA PRO A 86 -2.09 5.35 -12.17
C PRO A 86 -1.52 5.99 -10.89
N GLY A 87 -0.39 5.53 -10.34
CA GLY A 87 0.27 6.13 -9.17
C GLY A 87 -0.65 6.23 -7.96
N VAL A 88 -0.68 7.39 -7.31
CA VAL A 88 -1.55 7.68 -6.14
C VAL A 88 -3.05 7.60 -6.46
N ARG A 89 -3.42 7.56 -7.75
CA ARG A 89 -4.80 7.41 -8.19
C ARG A 89 -5.21 5.97 -8.44
N SER A 90 -4.39 4.98 -8.04
CA SER A 90 -4.61 3.56 -8.33
C SER A 90 -6.02 3.08 -7.97
N ALA A 91 -6.51 3.42 -6.79
CA ALA A 91 -7.84 3.00 -6.35
C ALA A 91 -9.00 3.66 -7.11
N ARG A 92 -8.78 4.80 -7.75
CA ARG A 92 -9.79 5.58 -8.46
C ARG A 92 -9.37 5.94 -9.90
N PHE A 93 -8.57 5.10 -10.52
CA PHE A 93 -8.04 5.36 -11.86
C PHE A 93 -9.14 5.49 -12.92
N ALA A 94 -10.18 4.67 -12.82
CA ALA A 94 -11.37 4.76 -13.67
C ALA A 94 -12.44 5.74 -13.15
N GLY A 95 -12.13 6.52 -12.10
CA GLY A 95 -13.06 7.47 -11.48
C GLY A 95 -13.76 6.90 -10.26
N GLU A 96 -14.68 7.69 -9.70
CA GLU A 96 -15.49 7.33 -8.54
C GLU A 96 -16.85 6.73 -8.96
N PRO A 97 -17.46 5.84 -8.17
CA PRO A 97 -16.86 5.18 -7.01
C PRO A 97 -15.74 4.23 -7.42
N SER A 98 -14.81 3.93 -6.49
CA SER A 98 -13.70 2.99 -6.73
C SER A 98 -14.22 1.60 -7.13
N ASP A 99 -13.64 1.03 -8.19
CA ASP A 99 -14.00 -0.29 -8.71
C ASP A 99 -12.76 -0.94 -9.33
N ASP A 100 -12.35 -2.07 -8.75
CA ASP A 100 -11.12 -2.77 -9.15
C ASP A 100 -11.19 -3.29 -10.59
N VAL A 101 -12.37 -3.73 -11.05
CA VAL A 101 -12.53 -4.25 -12.42
C VAL A 101 -12.40 -3.10 -13.41
N ARG A 102 -13.12 -2.00 -13.19
CA ARG A 102 -13.04 -0.81 -14.06
C ARG A 102 -11.64 -0.21 -14.10
N ASN A 103 -10.93 -0.18 -12.96
CA ASN A 103 -9.56 0.31 -12.90
C ASN A 103 -8.60 -0.56 -13.72
N ARG A 104 -8.74 -1.90 -13.65
CA ARG A 104 -7.95 -2.85 -14.46
C ARG A 104 -8.24 -2.70 -15.96
N ASP A 105 -9.53 -2.68 -16.32
CA ASP A 105 -9.95 -2.59 -17.72
C ASP A 105 -9.43 -1.30 -18.36
N ARG A 106 -9.56 -0.18 -17.64
CA ARG A 106 -8.98 1.09 -18.08
C ARG A 106 -7.47 1.01 -18.27
N LEU A 107 -6.74 0.36 -17.34
CA LEU A 107 -5.29 0.23 -17.46
C LEU A 107 -4.90 -0.62 -18.68
N ILE A 108 -5.63 -1.69 -18.95
CA ILE A 108 -5.41 -2.52 -20.15
C ILE A 108 -5.68 -1.72 -21.43
N GLU A 109 -6.75 -0.90 -21.45
CA GLU A 109 -7.08 -0.02 -22.58
C GLU A 109 -5.99 1.03 -22.81
N GLU A 110 -5.48 1.68 -21.77
CA GLU A 110 -4.38 2.67 -21.85
C GLU A 110 -3.07 2.05 -22.38
N LEU A 111 -2.91 0.73 -22.17
CA LEU A 111 -1.76 -0.03 -22.68
C LEU A 111 -2.04 -0.72 -24.05
N ALA A 112 -3.15 -0.40 -24.70
CA ALA A 112 -3.45 -0.96 -26.01
C ALA A 112 -2.37 -0.55 -27.04
N GLY A 113 -1.79 -1.55 -27.71
CA GLY A 113 -0.69 -1.34 -28.66
C GLY A 113 0.71 -1.21 -28.06
N VAL A 114 0.83 -1.21 -26.71
CA VAL A 114 2.13 -1.26 -26.04
C VAL A 114 2.66 -2.68 -26.05
N GLY A 115 3.90 -2.85 -26.51
CA GLY A 115 4.56 -4.15 -26.61
C GLY A 115 4.81 -4.80 -25.22
N PRO A 116 4.95 -6.14 -25.15
CA PRO A 116 5.13 -6.86 -23.88
C PRO A 116 6.36 -6.41 -23.06
N ASP A 117 7.41 -5.97 -23.74
CA ASP A 117 8.66 -5.53 -23.12
C ASP A 117 8.59 -4.08 -22.60
N GLU A 118 7.57 -3.32 -23.02
CA GLU A 118 7.35 -1.92 -22.63
C GLU A 118 6.28 -1.75 -21.54
N ARG A 119 5.74 -2.87 -21.02
CA ARG A 119 4.70 -2.89 -19.98
C ARG A 119 5.28 -2.95 -18.56
N GLY A 120 6.52 -2.45 -18.36
CA GLY A 120 7.17 -2.37 -17.06
C GLY A 120 6.31 -1.64 -16.04
N ALA A 121 6.22 -2.20 -14.84
CA ALA A 121 5.38 -1.66 -13.78
C ALA A 121 5.97 -1.96 -12.39
N ALA A 122 5.54 -1.21 -11.39
CA ALA A 122 5.88 -1.49 -10.01
C ALA A 122 4.72 -1.16 -9.07
N PHE A 123 4.43 -2.05 -8.14
CA PHE A 123 3.67 -1.71 -6.96
C PHE A 123 4.56 -0.98 -5.94
N HIS A 124 4.01 0.05 -5.33
CA HIS A 124 4.64 0.83 -4.27
C HIS A 124 3.80 0.75 -3.00
N CYS A 125 4.47 0.72 -1.87
CA CYS A 125 3.86 0.92 -0.56
C CYS A 125 4.78 1.83 0.24
N THR A 126 4.23 2.91 0.78
CA THR A 126 4.91 3.77 1.75
C THR A 126 4.14 3.73 3.06
N ILE A 127 4.84 3.39 4.14
CA ILE A 127 4.30 3.34 5.50
C ILE A 127 4.93 4.50 6.28
N VAL A 128 4.08 5.24 6.97
CA VAL A 128 4.48 6.29 7.91
C VAL A 128 4.01 5.90 9.30
N LEU A 129 4.93 5.91 10.26
CA LEU A 129 4.63 5.75 11.69
C LEU A 129 5.09 7.01 12.43
N LEU A 130 4.19 7.64 13.16
CA LEU A 130 4.48 8.82 13.99
C LEU A 130 3.97 8.62 15.42
N ARG A 131 4.66 9.27 16.38
CA ARG A 131 4.34 9.19 17.81
C ARG A 131 3.20 10.10 18.22
N HIS A 132 3.04 11.21 17.52
CA HIS A 132 1.99 12.21 17.69
C HIS A 132 1.84 13.07 16.43
N ALA A 133 0.75 13.79 16.28
CA ALA A 133 0.39 14.53 15.06
C ALA A 133 1.45 15.52 14.56
N GLN A 134 2.26 16.08 15.45
CA GLN A 134 3.33 17.04 15.14
C GLN A 134 4.73 16.41 15.24
N ASP A 135 4.84 15.09 15.17
CA ASP A 135 6.14 14.41 15.23
C ASP A 135 7.07 14.96 14.13
N PRO A 136 8.22 15.58 14.50
CA PRO A 136 9.16 16.13 13.52
C PRO A 136 10.04 15.07 12.87
N THR A 137 10.04 13.85 13.42
CA THR A 137 10.89 12.74 12.97
C THR A 137 10.10 11.45 12.82
N PRO A 138 9.05 11.42 11.95
CA PRO A 138 8.30 10.21 11.70
C PRO A 138 9.20 9.13 11.09
N ILE A 139 8.90 7.86 11.38
CA ILE A 139 9.52 6.75 10.67
C ILE A 139 8.80 6.58 9.33
N VAL A 140 9.58 6.53 8.26
CA VAL A 140 9.08 6.28 6.90
C VAL A 140 9.76 5.05 6.35
N ALA A 141 8.97 4.06 5.95
CA ALA A 141 9.44 2.83 5.34
C ALA A 141 8.74 2.63 4.00
N SER A 142 9.47 2.16 2.99
CA SER A 142 8.91 1.93 1.66
C SER A 142 9.29 0.56 1.14
N GLY A 143 8.40 -0.01 0.33
CA GLY A 143 8.62 -1.24 -0.40
C GLY A 143 8.16 -1.11 -1.84
N ILE A 144 8.95 -1.67 -2.75
CA ILE A 144 8.67 -1.67 -4.20
C ILE A 144 8.67 -3.13 -4.67
N TRP A 145 7.67 -3.49 -5.44
CA TRP A 145 7.57 -4.80 -6.06
C TRP A 145 7.50 -4.61 -7.57
N ARG A 146 8.59 -4.94 -8.25
CA ARG A 146 8.74 -4.75 -9.70
C ARG A 146 8.15 -5.90 -10.48
N GLY A 147 7.74 -5.59 -11.72
CA GLY A 147 7.16 -6.55 -12.63
C GLY A 147 6.64 -5.88 -13.89
N LYS A 148 5.63 -6.48 -14.49
CA LYS A 148 4.99 -5.98 -15.71
C LYS A 148 3.49 -6.23 -15.73
N ILE A 149 2.78 -5.50 -16.60
CA ILE A 149 1.34 -5.65 -16.80
C ILE A 149 1.07 -6.72 -17.88
N ALA A 150 0.27 -7.70 -17.52
CA ALA A 150 -0.24 -8.71 -18.45
C ALA A 150 -1.24 -8.10 -19.44
N GLU A 151 -1.41 -8.75 -20.59
CA GLU A 151 -2.41 -8.33 -21.60
C GLU A 151 -3.84 -8.67 -21.17
N MET A 152 -3.99 -9.73 -20.37
CA MET A 152 -5.30 -10.19 -19.88
C MET A 152 -5.22 -10.59 -18.41
N PRO A 153 -6.32 -10.44 -17.65
CA PRO A 153 -6.38 -10.86 -16.26
C PRO A 153 -6.27 -12.38 -16.12
N LYS A 154 -5.57 -12.84 -15.08
CA LYS A 154 -5.47 -14.26 -14.67
C LYS A 154 -5.51 -14.36 -13.15
N GLY A 155 -6.05 -15.48 -12.65
CA GLY A 155 -6.19 -15.75 -11.23
C GLY A 155 -7.39 -15.04 -10.59
N GLU A 156 -7.80 -15.54 -9.44
CA GLU A 156 -8.98 -15.06 -8.69
C GLU A 156 -8.61 -14.50 -7.32
N GLY A 157 -7.33 -14.59 -6.92
CA GLY A 157 -6.84 -14.13 -5.64
C GLY A 157 -6.52 -12.64 -5.62
N GLY A 158 -6.35 -12.11 -4.41
CA GLY A 158 -5.93 -10.72 -4.21
C GLY A 158 -7.01 -9.69 -4.49
N PHE A 159 -6.59 -8.47 -4.85
CA PHE A 159 -7.46 -7.32 -5.11
C PHE A 159 -6.79 -6.34 -6.09
N GLY A 160 -7.51 -5.32 -6.51
CA GLY A 160 -6.97 -4.26 -7.37
C GLY A 160 -6.40 -4.79 -8.68
N TYR A 161 -5.14 -4.51 -8.91
CA TYR A 161 -4.42 -4.87 -10.15
C TYR A 161 -3.72 -6.24 -10.10
N ASP A 162 -3.86 -7.01 -9.00
CA ASP A 162 -3.22 -8.32 -8.86
C ASP A 162 -3.44 -9.27 -10.06
N PRO A 163 -4.65 -9.33 -10.65
CA PRO A 163 -4.92 -10.22 -11.80
C PRO A 163 -4.17 -9.86 -13.09
N ILE A 164 -3.60 -8.67 -13.17
CA ILE A 164 -2.84 -8.22 -14.36
C ILE A 164 -1.38 -7.91 -14.06
N PHE A 165 -0.91 -8.06 -12.82
CA PHE A 165 0.47 -7.79 -12.46
C PHE A 165 1.28 -9.09 -12.35
N ILE A 166 2.34 -9.20 -13.15
CA ILE A 166 3.30 -10.32 -13.14
C ILE A 166 4.60 -9.82 -12.53
N ALA A 167 4.94 -10.30 -11.35
CA ALA A 167 6.17 -9.91 -10.68
C ALA A 167 7.41 -10.53 -11.34
N ASP A 168 8.54 -9.82 -11.28
CA ASP A 168 9.82 -10.29 -11.84
C ASP A 168 10.26 -11.63 -11.22
N GLU A 169 9.97 -11.83 -9.92
CA GLU A 169 10.32 -13.04 -9.18
C GLU A 169 9.43 -14.25 -9.51
N THR A 170 8.27 -14.01 -10.15
CA THR A 170 7.29 -15.07 -10.45
C THR A 170 6.85 -15.04 -11.92
N PRO A 171 7.79 -15.17 -12.87
CA PRO A 171 7.48 -15.04 -14.28
C PRO A 171 6.38 -16.02 -14.72
N GLY A 172 5.43 -15.51 -15.50
CA GLY A 172 4.32 -16.30 -16.04
C GLY A 172 3.12 -16.45 -15.12
N ARG A 173 3.21 -16.08 -13.84
CA ARG A 173 2.08 -16.03 -12.88
C ARG A 173 1.77 -14.59 -12.49
N THR A 174 0.50 -14.24 -12.48
CA THR A 174 0.06 -12.95 -11.92
C THR A 174 0.08 -12.97 -10.39
N ALA A 175 0.05 -11.81 -9.77
CA ALA A 175 -0.04 -11.70 -8.31
C ALA A 175 -1.32 -12.34 -7.75
N ALA A 176 -2.39 -12.43 -8.55
CA ALA A 176 -3.62 -13.12 -8.19
C ALA A 176 -3.53 -14.66 -8.22
N GLU A 177 -2.50 -15.21 -8.87
CA GLU A 177 -2.22 -16.66 -8.91
C GLU A 177 -1.24 -17.12 -7.83
N LEU A 178 -0.72 -16.17 -7.01
CA LEU A 178 0.16 -16.48 -5.91
C LEU A 178 -0.63 -16.87 -4.66
N SER A 179 -0.07 -17.79 -3.88
CA SER A 179 -0.59 -18.07 -2.55
C SER A 179 -0.43 -16.86 -1.63
N LYS A 180 -1.26 -16.77 -0.60
CA LYS A 180 -1.13 -15.74 0.43
C LYS A 180 0.28 -15.69 1.03
N GLN A 181 0.89 -16.86 1.26
CA GLN A 181 2.23 -16.96 1.83
C GLN A 181 3.31 -16.39 0.89
N GLU A 182 3.26 -16.71 -0.41
CA GLU A 182 4.17 -16.13 -1.40
C GLU A 182 4.02 -14.60 -1.44
N LYS A 183 2.78 -14.12 -1.51
CA LYS A 183 2.49 -12.69 -1.56
C LYS A 183 2.93 -11.95 -0.28
N ASN A 184 2.75 -12.55 0.90
CA ASN A 184 3.22 -12.01 2.18
C ASN A 184 4.76 -11.95 2.29
N THR A 185 5.49 -12.59 1.38
CA THR A 185 6.96 -12.54 1.32
C THR A 185 7.45 -11.55 0.26
N LEU A 186 6.79 -11.50 -0.88
CA LEU A 186 7.29 -10.81 -2.07
C LEU A 186 6.73 -9.41 -2.27
N SER A 187 5.52 -9.14 -1.77
CA SER A 187 4.78 -7.93 -2.11
C SER A 187 5.44 -6.63 -1.63
N HIS A 188 5.08 -5.53 -2.27
CA HIS A 188 5.47 -4.17 -1.88
C HIS A 188 5.18 -3.88 -0.40
N ARG A 189 4.01 -4.31 0.12
CA ARG A 189 3.64 -4.12 1.52
C ARG A 189 4.49 -4.97 2.46
N ALA A 190 4.76 -6.23 2.11
CA ALA A 190 5.66 -7.08 2.88
C ALA A 190 7.07 -6.46 2.98
N ARG A 191 7.58 -5.94 1.87
CA ARG A 191 8.88 -5.24 1.84
C ARG A 191 8.88 -3.96 2.67
N ALA A 192 7.82 -3.15 2.59
CA ALA A 192 7.69 -1.93 3.39
C ALA A 192 7.66 -2.25 4.89
N ILE A 193 6.96 -3.31 5.30
CA ILE A 193 6.91 -3.74 6.69
C ILE A 193 8.26 -4.31 7.16
N ALA A 194 8.95 -5.08 6.34
CA ALA A 194 10.29 -5.56 6.65
C ALA A 194 11.26 -4.38 6.87
N ALA A 195 11.18 -3.35 6.03
CA ALA A 195 11.95 -2.12 6.20
C ALA A 195 11.55 -1.37 7.49
N LEU A 196 10.26 -1.26 7.79
CA LEU A 196 9.76 -0.67 9.03
C LEU A 196 10.31 -1.40 10.27
N ARG A 197 10.24 -2.74 10.29
CA ARG A 197 10.76 -3.55 11.39
C ARG A 197 12.26 -3.29 11.62
N THR A 198 13.06 -3.20 10.56
CA THR A 198 14.48 -2.87 10.66
C THR A 198 14.71 -1.51 11.31
N LEU A 199 13.89 -0.49 10.96
CA LEU A 199 14.00 0.86 11.53
C LEU A 199 13.54 0.92 13.01
N LEU A 200 12.68 0.00 13.44
CA LEU A 200 12.21 -0.08 14.83
C LEU A 200 13.19 -0.78 15.78
N THR A 201 14.10 -1.60 15.24
CA THR A 201 15.07 -2.40 16.02
C THR A 201 16.43 -1.72 16.23
N VAL A 202 16.59 -0.49 15.76
CA VAL A 202 17.87 0.28 15.84
C VAL A 202 17.93 1.19 17.06
#